data_dd08166b4b81e55319203e412a5f179d
#
_entry.id   dd08166b4b81e55319203e412a5f179d
#
_cell.length_a   1.000
_cell.length_b   1.000
_cell.length_c   1.000
_cell.angle_alpha   90.00
_cell.angle_beta   90.00
_cell.angle_gamma   90.00
#
_symmetry.space_group_name_H-M   'P 1'
#
loop_
_entity.id
_entity.type
_entity.pdbx_description
1 polymer ?
#
loop_
_entity_poly.entity_id
_entity_poly.type
_entity_poly.pdbx_seq_one_letter_code
_entity_poly.pdbx_strand_id
1 'polypeptide(L)'
;MPAKPITARSSAAVEDYLERILELMNSKGYARVVDIAASLKISQASVTNMVQRLDADGLLKYEKYRGLVLTPAGKTLARNITRRHERLSDFLKLLGLPDKVIYRDVEGMEHHISPPTLRAIAALTQQLKRQPTLLARLKTADA
;
A
#
# COMPACT_ATOMS: atom_id res chain seq x y z
N MET A 1 13.98 -19.48 -18.51
CA MET A 1 14.63 -18.76 -17.39
C MET A 1 13.78 -18.96 -16.15
N PRO A 2 14.31 -19.46 -15.07
CA PRO A 2 13.55 -19.55 -13.85
C PRO A 2 13.17 -18.13 -13.43
N ALA A 3 11.90 -17.91 -13.06
CA ALA A 3 11.44 -16.66 -12.51
C ALA A 3 12.34 -16.31 -11.31
N LYS A 4 12.92 -15.10 -11.31
CA LYS A 4 13.62 -14.57 -10.14
C LYS A 4 12.71 -14.74 -8.93
N PRO A 5 13.18 -15.30 -7.85
CA PRO A 5 12.37 -15.37 -6.64
C PRO A 5 11.95 -13.94 -6.26
N ILE A 6 10.65 -13.76 -6.01
CA ILE A 6 10.06 -12.49 -5.57
C ILE A 6 10.48 -12.20 -4.12
N THR A 7 11.79 -12.21 -3.87
CA THR A 7 12.38 -11.89 -2.58
C THR A 7 13.12 -10.55 -2.60
N ALA A 8 13.24 -9.92 -3.76
CA ALA A 8 13.66 -8.53 -3.83
C ALA A 8 12.45 -7.66 -3.49
N ARG A 9 12.51 -7.03 -2.34
CA ARG A 9 11.55 -6.02 -1.90
C ARG A 9 11.29 -5.06 -3.05
N SER A 10 10.04 -4.96 -3.51
CA SER A 10 9.67 -3.98 -4.53
C SER A 10 10.01 -2.57 -4.03
N SER A 11 10.46 -1.68 -4.93
CA SER A 11 10.77 -0.31 -4.54
C SER A 11 9.52 0.42 -4.06
N ALA A 12 9.68 1.44 -3.21
CA ALA A 12 8.57 2.28 -2.74
C ALA A 12 7.75 2.84 -3.90
N ALA A 13 8.41 3.26 -5.00
CA ALA A 13 7.72 3.76 -6.18
C ALA A 13 6.83 2.70 -6.83
N VAL A 14 7.30 1.47 -7.00
CA VAL A 14 6.51 0.36 -7.55
C VAL A 14 5.31 0.07 -6.66
N GLU A 15 5.50 0.06 -5.35
CA GLU A 15 4.42 -0.18 -4.38
C GLU A 15 3.35 0.91 -4.46
N ASP A 16 3.72 2.17 -4.55
CA ASP A 16 2.80 3.30 -4.70
C ASP A 16 1.96 3.19 -5.98
N TYR A 17 2.57 2.82 -7.10
CA TYR A 17 1.86 2.60 -8.36
C TYR A 17 0.85 1.46 -8.26
N LEU A 18 1.24 0.32 -7.71
CA LEU A 18 0.35 -0.85 -7.57
C LEU A 18 -0.83 -0.55 -6.66
N GLU A 19 -0.60 0.11 -5.55
CA GLU A 19 -1.64 0.53 -4.63
C GLU A 19 -2.64 1.47 -5.32
N ARG A 20 -2.13 2.46 -6.06
CA ARG A 20 -2.97 3.42 -6.79
C ARG A 20 -3.77 2.78 -7.90
N ILE A 21 -3.17 1.87 -8.66
CA ILE A 21 -3.88 1.12 -9.70
C ILE A 21 -5.01 0.29 -9.10
N LEU A 22 -4.76 -0.40 -7.98
CA LEU A 22 -5.80 -1.17 -7.29
C LEU A 22 -6.95 -0.28 -6.82
N GLU A 23 -6.66 0.86 -6.21
CA GLU A 23 -7.68 1.83 -5.79
C GLU A 23 -8.54 2.32 -6.96
N LEU A 24 -7.92 2.66 -8.09
CA LEU A 24 -8.63 3.10 -9.28
C LEU A 24 -9.50 1.99 -9.86
N MET A 25 -8.99 0.77 -9.91
CA MET A 25 -9.78 -0.40 -10.35
C MET A 25 -10.98 -0.65 -9.45
N ASN A 26 -10.81 -0.51 -8.15
CA ASN A 26 -11.90 -0.72 -7.18
C ASN A 26 -12.95 0.40 -7.23
N SER A 27 -12.54 1.65 -7.48
CA SER A 27 -13.45 2.80 -7.51
C SER A 27 -14.11 3.04 -8.86
N LYS A 28 -13.35 2.87 -9.96
CA LYS A 28 -13.80 3.18 -11.33
C LYS A 28 -13.98 1.95 -12.21
N GLY A 29 -13.49 0.77 -11.80
CA GLY A 29 -13.46 -0.45 -12.60
C GLY A 29 -12.32 -0.53 -13.61
N TYR A 30 -11.51 0.52 -13.76
CA TYR A 30 -10.37 0.59 -14.68
C TYR A 30 -9.32 1.57 -14.16
N ALA A 31 -8.09 1.42 -14.65
CA ALA A 31 -7.01 2.38 -14.44
C ALA A 31 -6.45 2.82 -15.80
N ARG A 32 -6.22 4.11 -15.96
CA ARG A 32 -5.61 4.70 -17.15
C ARG A 32 -4.38 5.52 -16.77
N VAL A 33 -3.43 5.63 -17.69
CA VAL A 33 -2.20 6.43 -17.49
C VAL A 33 -2.53 7.85 -17.02
N VAL A 34 -3.53 8.49 -17.63
CA VAL A 34 -3.99 9.85 -17.24
C VAL A 34 -4.45 9.91 -15.78
N ASP A 35 -5.24 8.93 -15.36
CA ASP A 35 -5.79 8.89 -13.99
C ASP A 35 -4.68 8.65 -12.95
N ILE A 36 -3.75 7.77 -13.26
CA ILE A 36 -2.59 7.46 -12.39
C ILE A 36 -1.71 8.72 -12.26
N ALA A 37 -1.40 9.36 -13.39
CA ALA A 37 -0.58 10.57 -13.41
C ALA A 37 -1.19 11.69 -12.58
N ALA A 38 -2.48 11.93 -12.73
CA ALA A 38 -3.21 12.94 -11.95
C ALA A 38 -3.22 12.59 -10.45
N SER A 39 -3.45 11.35 -10.11
CA SER A 39 -3.53 10.86 -8.74
C SER A 39 -2.20 10.93 -8.00
N LEU A 40 -1.10 10.59 -8.67
CA LEU A 40 0.26 10.62 -8.10
C LEU A 40 0.96 11.97 -8.29
N LYS A 41 0.35 12.90 -9.03
CA LYS A 41 0.91 14.23 -9.35
C LYS A 41 2.27 14.15 -10.05
N ILE A 42 2.34 13.28 -11.04
CA ILE A 42 3.53 13.06 -11.88
C ILE A 42 3.17 13.10 -13.35
N SER A 43 4.18 13.14 -14.22
CA SER A 43 3.97 13.19 -15.67
C SER A 43 3.43 11.87 -16.22
N GLN A 44 2.64 11.96 -17.32
CA GLN A 44 2.17 10.77 -18.03
C GLN A 44 3.33 9.94 -18.60
N ALA A 45 4.42 10.58 -19.02
CA ALA A 45 5.62 9.90 -19.49
C ALA A 45 6.23 9.01 -18.40
N SER A 46 6.33 9.51 -17.16
CA SER A 46 6.81 8.73 -16.01
C SER A 46 5.90 7.53 -15.72
N VAL A 47 4.58 7.72 -15.80
CA VAL A 47 3.61 6.63 -15.63
C VAL A 47 3.77 5.59 -16.73
N THR A 48 3.88 6.02 -17.99
CA THR A 48 4.06 5.10 -19.14
C THR A 48 5.31 4.23 -18.96
N ASN A 49 6.42 4.82 -18.55
CA ASN A 49 7.66 4.08 -18.30
C ASN A 49 7.48 3.04 -17.18
N MET A 50 6.83 3.40 -16.10
CA MET A 50 6.59 2.48 -14.99
C MET A 50 5.60 1.37 -15.40
N VAL A 51 4.57 1.69 -16.15
CA VAL A 51 3.59 0.72 -16.66
C VAL A 51 4.28 -0.32 -17.55
N GLN A 52 5.19 0.10 -18.45
CA GLN A 52 5.97 -0.82 -19.27
C GLN A 52 6.83 -1.76 -18.42
N ARG A 53 7.44 -1.24 -17.37
CA ARG A 53 8.23 -2.03 -16.42
C ARG A 53 7.36 -3.04 -15.66
N LEU A 54 6.21 -2.63 -15.16
CA LEU A 54 5.29 -3.51 -14.44
C LEU A 54 4.69 -4.58 -15.35
N ASP A 55 4.43 -4.26 -16.62
CA ASP A 55 4.00 -5.22 -17.62
C ASP A 55 5.11 -6.26 -17.88
N ALA A 56 6.34 -5.83 -18.09
CA ALA A 56 7.50 -6.73 -18.25
C ALA A 56 7.70 -7.64 -17.03
N ASP A 57 7.41 -7.16 -15.83
CA ASP A 57 7.48 -7.92 -14.58
C ASP A 57 6.26 -8.84 -14.35
N GLY A 58 5.28 -8.82 -15.24
CA GLY A 58 4.08 -9.64 -15.14
C GLY A 58 3.07 -9.21 -14.09
N LEU A 59 3.10 -7.96 -13.66
CA LEU A 59 2.24 -7.43 -12.60
C LEU A 59 0.99 -6.73 -13.12
N LEU A 60 1.01 -6.28 -14.38
CA LEU A 60 -0.16 -5.69 -15.03
C LEU A 60 -0.20 -6.03 -16.52
N LYS A 61 -1.36 -5.75 -17.14
CA LYS A 61 -1.59 -5.88 -18.59
C LYS A 61 -2.40 -4.68 -19.08
N TYR A 62 -2.19 -4.32 -20.33
CA TYR A 62 -3.09 -3.43 -21.03
C TYR A 62 -4.20 -4.24 -21.69
N GLU A 63 -5.44 -3.95 -21.35
CA GLU A 63 -6.62 -4.51 -22.01
C GLU A 63 -7.33 -3.45 -22.84
N LYS A 64 -7.63 -3.78 -24.10
CA LYS A 64 -8.40 -2.94 -24.99
C LYS A 64 -9.77 -2.62 -24.33
N TYR A 65 -10.17 -1.37 -24.32
CA TYR A 65 -11.39 -0.82 -23.71
C TYR A 65 -11.43 -0.76 -22.17
N ARG A 66 -10.59 -1.52 -21.46
CA ARG A 66 -10.54 -1.49 -19.98
C ARG A 66 -9.38 -0.69 -19.42
N GLY A 67 -8.37 -0.42 -20.25
CA GLY A 67 -7.13 0.22 -19.83
C GLY A 67 -6.17 -0.74 -19.16
N LEU A 68 -5.52 -0.31 -18.08
CA LEU A 68 -4.59 -1.12 -17.34
C LEU A 68 -5.34 -1.97 -16.30
N VAL A 69 -5.01 -3.25 -16.24
CA VAL A 69 -5.52 -4.18 -15.23
C VAL A 69 -4.38 -4.92 -14.56
N LEU A 70 -4.51 -5.17 -13.27
CA LEU A 70 -3.54 -5.97 -12.54
C LEU A 70 -3.71 -7.45 -12.87
N THR A 71 -2.59 -8.14 -13.07
CA THR A 71 -2.57 -9.60 -13.13
C THR A 71 -2.87 -10.19 -11.74
N PRO A 72 -3.16 -11.50 -11.61
CA PRO A 72 -3.29 -12.11 -10.29
C PRO A 72 -2.09 -11.86 -9.38
N ALA A 73 -0.86 -11.91 -9.93
CA ALA A 73 0.35 -11.59 -9.18
C ALA A 73 0.38 -10.12 -8.73
N GLY A 74 0.00 -9.19 -9.63
CA GLY A 74 -0.10 -7.77 -9.31
C GLY A 74 -1.15 -7.48 -8.25
N LYS A 75 -2.31 -8.12 -8.33
CA LYS A 75 -3.38 -8.00 -7.31
C LYS A 75 -2.92 -8.49 -5.94
N THR A 76 -2.24 -9.63 -5.88
CA THR A 76 -1.72 -10.18 -4.63
C THR A 76 -0.73 -9.21 -3.99
N LEU A 77 0.19 -8.67 -4.77
CA LEU A 77 1.18 -7.71 -4.29
C LEU A 77 0.52 -6.42 -3.81
N ALA A 78 -0.41 -5.86 -4.60
CA ALA A 78 -1.14 -4.66 -4.24
C ALA A 78 -1.98 -4.83 -2.96
N ARG A 79 -2.64 -5.97 -2.79
CA ARG A 79 -3.40 -6.30 -1.57
C ARG A 79 -2.50 -6.41 -0.34
N ASN A 80 -1.30 -6.96 -0.49
CA ASN A 80 -0.34 -7.04 0.61
C ASN A 80 0.13 -5.65 1.04
N ILE A 81 0.33 -4.75 0.10
CA ILE A 81 0.68 -3.35 0.36
C ILE A 81 -0.47 -2.65 1.10
N THR A 82 -1.69 -2.77 0.59
CA THR A 82 -2.89 -2.20 1.22
C THR A 82 -3.09 -2.74 2.65
N ARG A 83 -2.86 -4.03 2.86
CA ARG A 83 -2.95 -4.64 4.19
C ARG A 83 -1.91 -4.09 5.16
N ARG A 84 -0.68 -3.85 4.70
CA ARG A 84 0.35 -3.18 5.51
C ARG A 84 -0.09 -1.78 5.93
N HIS A 85 -0.59 -1.02 4.97
CA HIS A 85 -1.12 0.31 5.21
C HIS A 85 -2.21 0.31 6.27
N GLU A 86 -3.21 -0.55 6.12
CA GLU A 86 -4.35 -0.68 7.05
C GLU A 86 -3.89 -1.07 8.46
N ARG A 87 -3.01 -2.06 8.58
CA ARG A 87 -2.51 -2.52 9.88
C ARG A 87 -1.71 -1.46 10.63
N LEU A 88 -0.87 -0.71 9.92
CA LEU A 88 -0.12 0.40 10.51
C LEU A 88 -1.03 1.55 10.89
N SER A 89 -1.98 1.89 10.04
CA SER A 89 -2.98 2.93 10.31
C SER A 89 -3.84 2.59 11.53
N ASP A 90 -4.32 1.36 11.64
CA ASP A 90 -5.10 0.88 12.78
C ASP A 90 -4.31 0.99 14.09
N PHE A 91 -3.05 0.59 14.08
CA PHE A 91 -2.18 0.68 15.24
C PHE A 91 -2.00 2.12 15.70
N LEU A 92 -1.68 3.03 14.79
CA LEU A 92 -1.48 4.44 15.14
C LEU A 92 -2.78 5.14 15.57
N LYS A 93 -3.91 4.80 14.94
CA LYS A 93 -5.23 5.27 15.38
C LYS A 93 -5.56 4.84 16.80
N LEU A 94 -5.27 3.59 17.12
CA LEU A 94 -5.49 3.04 18.45
C LEU A 94 -4.71 3.80 19.51
N LEU A 95 -3.49 4.26 19.18
CA LEU A 95 -2.66 5.09 20.06
C LEU A 95 -3.16 6.55 20.17
N GLY A 96 -4.16 6.94 19.39
CA GLY A 96 -4.76 8.27 19.46
C GLY A 96 -4.07 9.35 18.64
N LEU A 97 -3.21 8.97 17.70
CA LEU A 97 -2.56 9.94 16.81
C LEU A 97 -3.57 10.56 15.82
N PRO A 98 -3.39 11.84 15.46
CA PRO A 98 -4.27 12.51 14.48
C PRO A 98 -4.14 11.91 13.09
N ASP A 99 -5.21 11.93 12.30
CA ASP A 99 -5.24 11.39 10.93
C ASP A 99 -4.14 11.97 10.03
N LYS A 100 -3.83 13.25 10.16
CA LYS A 100 -2.73 13.92 9.43
C LYS A 100 -1.37 13.27 9.68
N VAL A 101 -1.08 12.98 10.94
CA VAL A 101 0.18 12.33 11.36
C VAL A 101 0.21 10.90 10.86
N ILE A 102 -0.89 10.16 11.03
CA ILE A 102 -1.02 8.78 10.58
C ILE A 102 -0.77 8.68 9.08
N TYR A 103 -1.43 9.51 8.29
CA TYR A 103 -1.28 9.50 6.84
C TYR A 103 0.18 9.67 6.40
N ARG A 104 0.86 10.67 6.95
CA ARG A 104 2.26 10.95 6.62
C ARG A 104 3.21 9.86 7.07
N ASP A 105 3.05 9.39 8.30
CA ASP A 105 3.97 8.42 8.89
C ASP A 105 3.81 7.04 8.27
N VAL A 106 2.58 6.61 8.01
CA VAL A 106 2.30 5.31 7.37
C VAL A 106 2.86 5.26 5.94
N GLU A 107 2.75 6.34 5.17
CA GLU A 107 3.34 6.43 3.84
C GLU A 107 4.85 6.13 3.83
N GLY A 108 5.57 6.55 4.88
CA GLY A 108 6.99 6.23 5.04
C GLY A 108 7.22 4.82 5.60
N MET A 109 6.51 4.44 6.65
CA MET A 109 6.72 3.19 7.38
C MET A 109 6.39 1.94 6.55
N GLU A 110 5.33 1.97 5.76
CA GLU A 110 4.84 0.80 5.01
C GLU A 110 5.86 0.21 4.04
N HIS A 111 6.75 1.04 3.50
CA HIS A 111 7.79 0.61 2.56
C HIS A 111 9.03 0.01 3.23
N HIS A 112 9.21 0.23 4.53
CA HIS A 112 10.42 -0.15 5.26
C HIS A 112 10.19 -1.19 6.36
N ILE A 113 8.94 -1.57 6.59
CA ILE A 113 8.61 -2.55 7.63
C ILE A 113 8.67 -3.98 7.09
N SER A 114 9.27 -4.89 7.84
CA SER A 114 9.35 -6.30 7.47
C SER A 114 8.05 -7.05 7.83
N PRO A 115 7.73 -8.16 7.14
CA PRO A 115 6.58 -8.97 7.48
C PRO A 115 6.54 -9.45 8.94
N PRO A 116 7.65 -9.91 9.56
CA PRO A 116 7.65 -10.28 10.98
C PRO A 116 7.28 -9.12 11.90
N THR A 117 7.84 -7.93 11.66
CA THR A 117 7.54 -6.74 12.46
C THR A 117 6.06 -6.34 12.31
N LEU A 118 5.53 -6.38 11.09
CA LEU A 118 4.12 -6.09 10.84
C LEU A 118 3.19 -7.05 11.59
N ARG A 119 3.53 -8.35 11.59
CA ARG A 119 2.77 -9.36 12.36
C ARG A 119 2.79 -9.06 13.86
N ALA A 120 3.94 -8.69 14.40
CA ALA A 120 4.08 -8.31 15.81
C ALA A 120 3.23 -7.09 16.16
N ILE A 121 3.24 -6.06 15.31
CA ILE A 121 2.40 -4.86 15.47
C ILE A 121 0.91 -5.23 15.42
N ALA A 122 0.50 -6.07 14.46
CA ALA A 122 -0.89 -6.51 14.34
C ALA A 122 -1.35 -7.31 15.58
N ALA A 123 -0.50 -8.18 16.11
CA ALA A 123 -0.78 -8.92 17.34
C ALA A 123 -0.91 -7.99 18.55
N LEU A 124 -0.01 -7.02 18.68
CA LEU A 124 -0.08 -6.01 19.74
C LEU A 124 -1.35 -5.18 19.63
N THR A 125 -1.73 -4.76 18.43
CA THR A 125 -2.98 -4.01 18.18
C THR A 125 -4.20 -4.78 18.70
N GLN A 126 -4.27 -6.07 18.41
CA GLN A 126 -5.39 -6.92 18.89
C GLN A 126 -5.42 -7.03 20.41
N GLN A 127 -4.27 -7.15 21.06
CA GLN A 127 -4.20 -7.20 22.52
C GLN A 127 -4.58 -5.87 23.17
N LEU A 128 -4.13 -4.75 22.62
CA LEU A 128 -4.47 -3.42 23.12
C LEU A 128 -5.97 -3.13 22.99
N LYS A 129 -6.62 -3.56 21.92
CA LYS A 129 -8.07 -3.43 21.77
C LYS A 129 -8.86 -4.10 22.90
N ARG A 130 -8.32 -5.14 23.51
CA ARG A 130 -8.91 -5.86 24.64
C ARG A 130 -8.64 -5.22 26.00
N GLN A 131 -7.84 -4.15 26.03
CA GLN A 131 -7.40 -3.50 27.27
C GLN A 131 -7.69 -1.99 27.23
N PRO A 132 -8.98 -1.59 27.33
CA PRO A 132 -9.37 -0.17 27.23
C PRO A 132 -8.71 0.74 28.28
N THR A 133 -8.45 0.22 29.49
CA THR A 133 -7.81 0.98 30.56
C THR A 133 -6.36 1.29 30.22
N LEU A 134 -5.63 0.33 29.66
CA LEU A 134 -4.25 0.55 29.21
C LEU A 134 -4.20 1.56 28.06
N LEU A 135 -5.12 1.46 27.11
CA LEU A 135 -5.24 2.41 26.00
C LEU A 135 -5.48 3.83 26.48
N ALA A 136 -6.37 4.01 27.45
CA ALA A 136 -6.65 5.32 28.03
C ALA A 136 -5.40 5.95 28.66
N ARG A 137 -4.58 5.15 29.34
CA ARG A 137 -3.30 5.60 29.92
C ARG A 137 -2.30 6.02 28.84
N LEU A 138 -2.20 5.26 27.75
CA LEU A 138 -1.30 5.57 26.64
C LEU A 138 -1.67 6.88 25.94
N LYS A 139 -2.95 7.13 25.77
CA LYS A 139 -3.46 8.37 25.15
C LYS A 139 -3.25 9.62 26.01
N THR A 140 -3.22 9.47 27.33
CA THR A 140 -3.02 10.58 28.26
C THR A 140 -1.55 10.88 28.56
N ALA A 141 -0.63 10.00 28.19
CA ALA A 141 0.80 10.17 28.45
C ALA A 141 1.44 11.35 27.69
N ASP A 142 0.78 11.84 26.62
CA ASP A 142 1.24 12.97 25.80
C ASP A 142 0.43 14.27 26.04
N ALA A 143 -0.38 14.28 27.04
CA ALA A 143 -1.13 15.48 27.42
C ALA A 143 -0.29 16.45 28.28
#